data_a474be20811f253e8facb20d732cbb88
#
_entry.id   a474be20811f253e8facb20d732cbb88
#
_cell.length_a   1.000
_cell.length_b   1.000
_cell.length_c   1.000
_cell.angle_alpha   90.00
_cell.angle_beta   90.00
_cell.angle_gamma   90.00
#
_symmetry.space_group_name_H-M   'P 1'
#
loop_
_entity.id
_entity.type
_entity.pdbx_description
1 polymer ?
#
loop_
_entity_poly.entity_id
_entity_poly.type
_entity_poly.pdbx_seq_one_letter_code
_entity_poly.pdbx_strand_id
1 'polypeptide(L)'
;MSNGMSISDSFEAGSATTGPRGQRAHPLTIEHSDRLVEKLYKVGDKAWSLVGNGLSNQSFVEGPEGLIVIDTGECNEEMAAALAAVRKETDAPIVACIYTHFHYVGGTEALLAENSELPIWGHAGIQANLERFGGEIAPRVTRGLVHQFAIAMPADGPDGVVNLGLGNFFRNP
;
A
#
# COMPACT_ATOMS: atom_id res chain seq x y z
N MET A 1 24.92 -7.81 17.79
CA MET A 1 24.33 -7.28 19.03
C MET A 1 23.74 -5.94 18.66
N SER A 2 22.44 -5.85 18.47
CA SER A 2 21.75 -4.58 18.23
C SER A 2 21.72 -3.83 19.57
N ASN A 3 22.46 -2.74 19.67
CA ASN A 3 22.22 -1.78 20.75
C ASN A 3 20.80 -1.26 20.56
N GLY A 4 19.86 -1.78 21.33
CA GLY A 4 18.51 -1.25 21.37
C GLY A 4 18.56 0.19 21.83
N MET A 5 18.18 1.12 20.92
CA MET A 5 18.04 2.54 21.28
C MET A 5 16.93 2.68 22.31
N SER A 6 17.20 3.40 23.38
CA SER A 6 16.20 3.69 24.42
C SER A 6 15.09 4.57 23.87
N ILE A 7 13.86 4.44 24.37
CA ILE A 7 12.74 5.32 24.00
C ILE A 7 13.09 6.81 24.30
N SER A 8 13.87 7.08 25.33
CA SER A 8 14.35 8.45 25.63
C SER A 8 15.21 9.04 24.51
N ASP A 9 16.01 8.20 23.84
CA ASP A 9 16.90 8.65 22.76
C ASP A 9 16.10 9.06 21.52
N SER A 10 14.86 8.58 21.38
CA SER A 10 13.97 8.90 20.26
C SER A 10 13.51 10.36 20.24
N PHE A 11 13.61 11.07 21.34
CA PHE A 11 13.16 12.45 21.51
C PHE A 11 14.31 13.45 21.66
N GLU A 12 15.56 13.00 21.62
CA GLU A 12 16.71 13.88 21.75
C GLU A 12 16.91 14.75 20.49
N ALA A 13 17.02 16.07 20.71
CA ALA A 13 17.36 16.99 19.64
C ALA A 13 18.76 16.69 19.10
N GLY A 14 18.88 16.49 17.78
CA GLY A 14 20.14 16.21 17.11
C GLY A 14 20.33 14.76 16.66
N SER A 15 19.42 13.85 17.02
CA SER A 15 19.43 12.47 16.50
C SER A 15 18.93 12.34 15.05
N ALA A 16 18.46 13.43 14.43
CA ALA A 16 17.97 13.40 13.06
C ALA A 16 19.07 13.11 12.04
N THR A 17 18.79 12.20 11.11
CA THR A 17 19.60 11.91 9.93
C THR A 17 18.86 12.29 8.65
N THR A 18 19.57 12.27 7.52
CA THR A 18 18.99 12.57 6.21
C THR A 18 18.66 11.29 5.46
N GLY A 19 17.42 11.15 5.04
CA GLY A 19 16.96 10.04 4.22
C GLY A 19 17.30 10.20 2.74
N PRO A 20 17.00 9.19 1.92
CA PRO A 20 17.42 9.12 0.51
C PRO A 20 16.79 10.21 -0.38
N ARG A 21 15.66 10.78 0.02
CA ARG A 21 14.99 11.88 -0.70
C ARG A 21 15.18 13.24 -0.01
N GLY A 22 16.18 13.34 0.88
CA GLY A 22 16.50 14.56 1.61
C GLY A 22 15.70 14.83 2.88
N GLN A 23 14.79 13.92 3.27
CA GLN A 23 13.99 14.03 4.48
C GLN A 23 14.88 14.00 5.73
N ARG A 24 14.55 14.79 6.71
CA ARG A 24 15.20 14.75 8.03
C ARG A 24 14.30 14.03 9.03
N ALA A 25 14.75 12.90 9.53
CA ALA A 25 13.98 12.10 10.48
C ALA A 25 14.89 11.34 11.45
N HIS A 26 14.28 10.73 12.44
CA HIS A 26 14.97 9.82 13.35
C HIS A 26 15.61 8.65 12.58
N PRO A 27 16.84 8.21 12.88
CA PRO A 27 17.51 7.12 12.16
C PRO A 27 16.68 5.85 12.04
N LEU A 28 15.96 5.45 13.09
CA LEU A 28 15.09 4.28 13.05
C LEU A 28 13.92 4.42 12.07
N THR A 29 13.40 5.64 11.85
CA THR A 29 12.35 5.88 10.85
C THR A 29 12.89 5.72 9.44
N ILE A 30 14.11 6.22 9.19
CA ILE A 30 14.78 6.04 7.91
C ILE A 30 15.07 4.56 7.67
N GLU A 31 15.65 3.85 8.64
CA GLU A 31 15.90 2.40 8.56
C GLU A 31 14.62 1.60 8.32
N HIS A 32 13.53 1.96 9.01
CA HIS A 32 12.24 1.29 8.79
C HIS A 32 11.74 1.44 7.35
N SER A 33 12.00 2.59 6.72
CA SER A 33 11.58 2.85 5.33
C SER A 33 12.23 1.92 4.32
N ASP A 34 13.41 1.39 4.62
CA ASP A 34 14.09 0.40 3.76
C ASP A 34 13.29 -0.91 3.62
N ARG A 35 12.40 -1.18 4.58
CA ARG A 35 11.49 -2.34 4.55
C ARG A 35 10.24 -2.09 3.70
N LEU A 36 9.97 -0.84 3.35
CA LEU A 36 8.77 -0.41 2.61
C LEU A 36 9.08 -0.03 1.16
N VAL A 37 10.26 -0.39 0.65
CA VAL A 37 10.60 -0.21 -0.76
C VAL A 37 9.74 -1.12 -1.62
N GLU A 38 9.34 -0.62 -2.79
CA GLU A 38 8.53 -1.39 -3.73
C GLU A 38 9.28 -2.66 -4.17
N LYS A 39 8.70 -3.80 -3.83
CA LYS A 39 9.27 -5.11 -4.16
C LYS A 39 8.20 -6.18 -4.25
N LEU A 40 8.26 -6.97 -5.33
CA LEU A 40 7.47 -8.19 -5.46
C LEU A 40 8.17 -9.33 -4.71
N TYR A 41 7.48 -9.85 -3.70
CA TYR A 41 7.94 -11.02 -2.95
C TYR A 41 7.26 -12.26 -3.49
N LYS A 42 8.04 -13.29 -3.78
CA LYS A 42 7.53 -14.63 -4.06
C LYS A 42 7.31 -15.36 -2.75
N VAL A 43 6.08 -15.86 -2.55
CA VAL A 43 5.67 -16.59 -1.34
C VAL A 43 5.34 -18.03 -1.74
N GLY A 44 6.30 -18.92 -1.56
CA GLY A 44 6.18 -20.29 -2.09
C GLY A 44 6.32 -20.31 -3.61
N ASP A 45 5.73 -21.34 -4.25
CA ASP A 45 5.92 -21.58 -5.69
C ASP A 45 5.00 -20.77 -6.59
N LYS A 46 3.78 -20.47 -6.12
CA LYS A 46 2.68 -19.93 -6.91
C LYS A 46 1.94 -18.77 -6.22
N ALA A 47 2.63 -18.02 -5.40
CA ALA A 47 2.06 -16.84 -4.78
C ALA A 47 3.07 -15.70 -4.75
N TRP A 48 2.57 -14.48 -4.89
CA TRP A 48 3.37 -13.26 -4.88
C TRP A 48 2.64 -12.17 -4.11
N SER A 49 3.40 -11.24 -3.52
CA SER A 49 2.85 -10.05 -2.89
C SER A 49 3.74 -8.86 -3.23
N LEU A 50 3.14 -7.82 -3.81
CA LEU A 50 3.80 -6.55 -4.04
C LEU A 50 3.69 -5.70 -2.77
N VAL A 51 4.82 -5.37 -2.19
CA VAL A 51 4.93 -4.53 -0.98
C VAL A 51 5.52 -3.19 -1.36
N GLY A 52 5.12 -2.11 -0.70
CA GLY A 52 5.69 -0.77 -0.88
C GLY A 52 5.22 -0.01 -2.11
N ASN A 53 4.22 -0.52 -2.83
CA ASN A 53 3.61 0.14 -3.98
C ASN A 53 2.58 1.21 -3.58
N GLY A 54 2.06 1.15 -2.38
CA GLY A 54 1.10 2.06 -1.77
C GLY A 54 0.97 1.75 -0.28
N LEU A 55 -0.19 2.01 0.32
CA LEU A 55 -0.47 1.63 1.71
C LEU A 55 -0.78 0.15 1.85
N SER A 56 -1.43 -0.45 0.86
CA SER A 56 -1.78 -1.86 0.85
C SER A 56 -0.78 -2.70 0.05
N ASN A 57 -0.76 -3.99 0.33
CA ASN A 57 -0.10 -4.97 -0.51
C ASN A 57 -1.11 -5.55 -1.48
N GLN A 58 -0.71 -5.71 -2.74
CA GLN A 58 -1.49 -6.46 -3.72
C GLN A 58 -0.91 -7.88 -3.81
N SER A 59 -1.74 -8.88 -3.56
CA SER A 59 -1.28 -10.27 -3.53
C SER A 59 -1.93 -11.10 -4.64
N PHE A 60 -1.18 -12.10 -5.12
CA PHE A 60 -1.54 -12.94 -6.24
C PHE A 60 -1.31 -14.40 -5.88
N VAL A 61 -2.27 -15.25 -6.19
CA VAL A 61 -2.16 -16.71 -6.00
C VAL A 61 -2.54 -17.39 -7.31
N GLU A 62 -1.62 -18.18 -7.87
CA GLU A 62 -1.87 -18.94 -9.08
C GLU A 62 -2.48 -20.31 -8.75
N GLY A 63 -3.72 -20.49 -9.17
CA GLY A 63 -4.43 -21.78 -9.13
C GLY A 63 -4.37 -22.53 -10.48
N PRO A 64 -5.04 -23.65 -10.57
CA PRO A 64 -5.09 -24.45 -11.82
C PRO A 64 -5.70 -23.70 -13.01
N GLU A 65 -6.60 -22.77 -12.77
CA GLU A 65 -7.34 -22.03 -13.81
C GLU A 65 -6.74 -20.66 -14.10
N GLY A 66 -5.90 -20.13 -13.22
CA GLY A 66 -5.27 -18.82 -13.36
C GLY A 66 -4.99 -18.12 -12.04
N LEU A 67 -4.76 -16.82 -12.11
CA LEU A 67 -4.45 -15.94 -10.99
C LEU A 67 -5.70 -15.48 -10.24
N ILE A 68 -5.68 -15.62 -8.93
CA ILE A 68 -6.59 -14.96 -8.00
C ILE A 68 -5.86 -13.74 -7.47
N VAL A 69 -6.47 -12.57 -7.58
CA VAL A 69 -5.97 -11.31 -7.03
C VAL A 69 -6.61 -11.05 -5.67
N ILE A 70 -5.83 -10.66 -4.69
CA ILE A 70 -6.28 -10.31 -3.34
C ILE A 70 -5.97 -8.84 -3.10
N ASP A 71 -7.02 -8.04 -2.97
CA ASP A 71 -7.04 -6.60 -2.90
C ASP A 71 -6.44 -5.89 -4.14
N THR A 72 -6.96 -4.72 -4.46
CA THR A 72 -6.58 -3.98 -5.67
C THR A 72 -5.86 -2.66 -5.39
N GLY A 73 -5.59 -2.38 -4.12
CA GLY A 73 -4.99 -1.10 -3.75
C GLY A 73 -6.01 0.05 -3.67
N GLU A 74 -5.51 1.24 -3.59
CA GLU A 74 -6.28 2.46 -3.37
C GLU A 74 -6.67 3.14 -4.69
N CYS A 75 -5.95 2.84 -5.77
CA CYS A 75 -6.20 3.42 -7.10
C CYS A 75 -5.76 2.48 -8.24
N ASN A 76 -6.19 2.83 -9.46
CA ASN A 76 -5.89 2.05 -10.66
C ASN A 76 -4.39 2.00 -10.97
N GLU A 77 -3.64 3.05 -10.65
CA GLU A 77 -2.19 3.12 -10.86
C GLU A 77 -1.44 2.10 -9.98
N GLU A 78 -1.89 1.91 -8.74
CA GLU A 78 -1.32 0.88 -7.86
C GLU A 78 -1.56 -0.52 -8.41
N MET A 79 -2.80 -0.80 -8.84
CA MET A 79 -3.12 -2.11 -9.41
C MET A 79 -2.40 -2.35 -10.74
N ALA A 80 -2.31 -1.37 -11.60
CA ALA A 80 -1.58 -1.47 -12.86
C ALA A 80 -0.08 -1.75 -12.63
N ALA A 81 0.54 -1.10 -11.64
CA ALA A 81 1.92 -1.39 -11.25
C ALA A 81 2.08 -2.82 -10.71
N ALA A 82 1.12 -3.27 -9.89
CA ALA A 82 1.12 -4.62 -9.34
C ALA A 82 0.96 -5.70 -10.44
N LEU A 83 0.08 -5.46 -11.41
CA LEU A 83 -0.07 -6.31 -12.60
C LEU A 83 1.23 -6.35 -13.41
N ALA A 84 1.83 -5.21 -13.70
CA ALA A 84 3.09 -5.14 -14.43
C ALA A 84 4.24 -5.86 -13.69
N ALA A 85 4.21 -5.89 -12.36
CA ALA A 85 5.19 -6.63 -11.56
C ALA A 85 4.97 -8.14 -11.64
N VAL A 86 3.72 -8.61 -11.41
CA VAL A 86 3.43 -10.05 -11.40
C VAL A 86 3.51 -10.67 -12.80
N ARG A 87 3.25 -9.90 -13.86
CA ARG A 87 3.37 -10.36 -15.26
C ARG A 87 4.82 -10.68 -15.68
N LYS A 88 5.83 -10.31 -14.87
CA LYS A 88 7.22 -10.76 -15.06
C LYS A 88 7.45 -12.18 -14.53
N GLU A 89 6.53 -12.69 -13.72
CA GLU A 89 6.61 -14.00 -13.08
C GLU A 89 5.68 -15.03 -13.71
N THR A 90 4.53 -14.61 -14.23
CA THR A 90 3.51 -15.50 -14.80
C THR A 90 2.63 -14.81 -15.84
N ASP A 91 2.26 -15.55 -16.88
CA ASP A 91 1.28 -15.15 -17.92
C ASP A 91 -0.13 -15.72 -17.64
N ALA A 92 -0.34 -16.36 -16.49
CA ALA A 92 -1.62 -16.98 -16.16
C ALA A 92 -2.76 -15.92 -16.17
N PRO A 93 -3.93 -16.26 -16.77
CA PRO A 93 -5.06 -15.32 -16.84
C PRO A 93 -5.58 -14.98 -15.44
N ILE A 94 -6.08 -13.76 -15.25
CA ILE A 94 -6.77 -13.39 -14.02
C ILE A 94 -8.17 -13.97 -14.05
N VAL A 95 -8.51 -14.80 -13.05
CA VAL A 95 -9.76 -15.55 -12.99
C VAL A 95 -10.68 -15.15 -11.85
N ALA A 96 -10.16 -14.48 -10.82
CA ALA A 96 -10.95 -13.96 -9.71
C ALA A 96 -10.25 -12.81 -9.01
N CYS A 97 -11.04 -11.96 -8.35
CA CYS A 97 -10.56 -10.99 -7.38
C CYS A 97 -11.28 -11.20 -6.03
N ILE A 98 -10.54 -11.09 -4.93
CA ILE A 98 -11.06 -11.21 -3.57
C ILE A 98 -10.70 -9.95 -2.80
N TYR A 99 -11.68 -9.28 -2.21
CA TYR A 99 -11.46 -8.16 -1.31
C TYR A 99 -11.41 -8.64 0.15
N THR A 100 -10.35 -8.29 0.85
CA THR A 100 -10.27 -8.53 2.30
C THR A 100 -11.19 -7.60 3.06
N HIS A 101 -11.30 -6.34 2.64
CA HIS A 101 -12.19 -5.32 3.20
C HIS A 101 -12.35 -4.13 2.24
N PHE A 102 -13.11 -3.11 2.65
CA PHE A 102 -13.57 -2.05 1.75
C PHE A 102 -12.52 -1.01 1.35
N HIS A 103 -11.36 -0.90 2.03
CA HIS A 103 -10.39 0.15 1.73
C HIS A 103 -9.66 -0.06 0.40
N TYR A 104 -9.32 -1.30 0.06
CA TYR A 104 -8.41 -1.61 -1.05
C TYR A 104 -9.11 -2.17 -2.27
N VAL A 105 -10.14 -1.45 -2.70
CA VAL A 105 -10.98 -1.80 -3.86
C VAL A 105 -10.82 -0.80 -5.03
N GLY A 106 -10.01 0.25 -4.83
CA GLY A 106 -9.92 1.39 -5.76
C GLY A 106 -9.27 1.07 -7.10
N GLY A 107 -8.43 0.03 -7.17
CA GLY A 107 -7.77 -0.39 -8.41
C GLY A 107 -8.55 -1.42 -9.24
N THR A 108 -9.82 -1.65 -8.94
CA THR A 108 -10.65 -2.69 -9.61
C THR A 108 -10.76 -2.50 -11.12
N GLU A 109 -10.87 -1.27 -11.61
CA GLU A 109 -11.00 -1.01 -13.05
C GLU A 109 -9.76 -1.45 -13.83
N ALA A 110 -8.58 -1.42 -13.24
CA ALA A 110 -7.36 -1.93 -13.87
C ALA A 110 -7.44 -3.45 -14.08
N LEU A 111 -8.09 -4.22 -13.19
CA LEU A 111 -8.37 -5.65 -13.41
C LEU A 111 -9.43 -5.87 -14.47
N LEU A 112 -10.50 -5.09 -14.45
CA LEU A 112 -11.60 -5.22 -15.42
C LEU A 112 -11.17 -4.84 -16.83
N ALA A 113 -10.11 -4.06 -16.98
CA ALA A 113 -9.48 -3.80 -18.28
C ALA A 113 -8.82 -5.06 -18.89
N GLU A 114 -8.32 -5.99 -18.06
CA GLU A 114 -7.80 -7.29 -18.54
C GLU A 114 -8.90 -8.35 -18.71
N ASN A 115 -9.93 -8.33 -17.86
CA ASN A 115 -11.05 -9.27 -17.89
C ASN A 115 -12.33 -8.58 -17.41
N SER A 116 -13.16 -8.13 -18.33
CA SER A 116 -14.42 -7.41 -18.05
C SER A 116 -15.48 -8.25 -17.33
N GLU A 117 -15.41 -9.57 -17.41
CA GLU A 117 -16.33 -10.52 -16.76
C GLU A 117 -15.74 -11.12 -15.47
N LEU A 118 -14.70 -10.49 -14.91
CA LEU A 118 -13.98 -10.99 -13.75
C LEU A 118 -14.91 -11.18 -12.54
N PRO A 119 -15.03 -12.40 -11.99
CA PRO A 119 -15.70 -12.63 -10.73
C PRO A 119 -14.99 -11.91 -9.57
N ILE A 120 -15.72 -11.09 -8.84
CA ILE A 120 -15.21 -10.34 -7.69
C ILE A 120 -15.95 -10.78 -6.43
N TRP A 121 -15.20 -11.21 -5.44
CA TRP A 121 -15.69 -11.71 -4.17
C TRP A 121 -15.35 -10.76 -3.04
N GLY A 122 -16.34 -10.39 -2.23
CA GLY A 122 -16.15 -9.53 -1.08
C GLY A 122 -17.34 -9.61 -0.12
N HIS A 123 -17.18 -9.02 1.05
CA HIS A 123 -18.28 -8.96 2.01
C HIS A 123 -19.41 -8.07 1.47
N ALA A 124 -20.67 -8.47 1.65
CA ALA A 124 -21.85 -7.74 1.15
C ALA A 124 -21.94 -6.29 1.69
N GLY A 125 -21.32 -6.00 2.80
CA GLY A 125 -21.30 -4.65 3.40
C GLY A 125 -20.23 -3.70 2.82
N ILE A 126 -19.42 -4.11 1.85
CA ILE A 126 -18.33 -3.26 1.30
C ILE A 126 -18.90 -1.95 0.76
N GLN A 127 -19.90 -2.01 -0.12
CA GLN A 127 -20.48 -0.82 -0.73
C GLN A 127 -21.08 0.15 0.31
N ALA A 128 -21.86 -0.37 1.26
CA ALA A 128 -22.44 0.46 2.32
C ALA A 128 -21.36 1.10 3.21
N ASN A 129 -20.25 0.41 3.46
CA ASN A 129 -19.14 0.97 4.23
C ASN A 129 -18.37 2.04 3.44
N LEU A 130 -18.18 1.88 2.13
CA LEU A 130 -17.60 2.92 1.28
C LEU A 130 -18.44 4.19 1.29
N GLU A 131 -19.75 4.08 1.10
CA GLU A 131 -20.69 5.20 1.13
C GLU A 131 -20.69 5.90 2.49
N ARG A 132 -20.74 5.11 3.58
CA ARG A 132 -20.68 5.63 4.93
C ARG A 132 -19.34 6.30 5.24
N PHE A 133 -18.24 5.70 4.82
CA PHE A 133 -16.91 6.28 5.02
C PHE A 133 -16.81 7.63 4.30
N GLY A 134 -17.16 7.70 3.02
CA GLY A 134 -17.11 8.93 2.23
C GLY A 134 -18.07 10.01 2.72
N GLY A 135 -19.31 9.65 3.05
CA GLY A 135 -20.36 10.59 3.42
C GLY A 135 -20.33 11.03 4.88
N GLU A 136 -20.14 10.09 5.81
CA GLU A 136 -20.31 10.39 7.23
C GLU A 136 -18.95 10.49 7.99
N ILE A 137 -18.02 9.61 7.69
CA ILE A 137 -16.80 9.44 8.49
C ILE A 137 -15.71 10.40 8.02
N ALA A 138 -15.35 10.34 6.73
CA ALA A 138 -14.25 11.13 6.19
C ALA A 138 -14.37 12.63 6.47
N PRO A 139 -15.53 13.30 6.28
CA PRO A 139 -15.68 14.71 6.59
C PRO A 139 -15.39 15.08 8.05
N ARG A 140 -15.59 14.13 8.97
CA ARG A 140 -15.38 14.36 10.41
C ARG A 140 -13.93 14.07 10.86
N VAL A 141 -13.27 13.17 10.17
CA VAL A 141 -11.92 12.70 10.55
C VAL A 141 -10.81 13.21 9.64
N THR A 142 -11.14 13.92 8.55
CA THR A 142 -10.17 14.40 7.55
C THR A 142 -8.98 15.11 8.19
N ARG A 143 -9.21 15.99 9.17
CA ARG A 143 -8.11 16.67 9.86
C ARG A 143 -7.18 15.67 10.57
N GLY A 144 -7.75 14.64 11.20
CA GLY A 144 -6.98 13.57 11.84
C GLY A 144 -6.20 12.75 10.82
N LEU A 145 -6.81 12.44 9.67
CA LEU A 145 -6.15 11.71 8.58
C LEU A 145 -4.99 12.50 7.98
N VAL A 146 -5.13 13.82 7.79
CA VAL A 146 -4.02 14.69 7.34
C VAL A 146 -2.84 14.59 8.29
N HIS A 147 -3.06 14.61 9.61
CA HIS A 147 -1.99 14.47 10.59
C HIS A 147 -1.44 13.04 10.66
N GLN A 148 -2.30 12.03 10.60
CA GLN A 148 -1.91 10.62 10.71
C GLN A 148 -1.06 10.17 9.52
N PHE A 149 -1.46 10.56 8.31
CA PHE A 149 -0.84 10.09 7.06
C PHE A 149 0.03 11.15 6.39
N ALA A 150 0.20 12.30 7.03
CA ALA A 150 1.06 13.39 6.53
C ALA A 150 0.79 13.78 5.06
N ILE A 151 -0.47 13.65 4.59
CA ILE A 151 -0.86 13.83 3.17
C ILE A 151 -0.64 15.25 2.65
N ALA A 152 -0.45 16.23 3.54
CA ALA A 152 -0.13 17.61 3.18
C ALA A 152 1.38 17.89 3.16
N MET A 153 2.22 16.91 3.49
CA MET A 153 3.67 17.08 3.50
C MET A 153 4.25 16.86 2.11
N PRO A 154 5.35 17.52 1.76
CA PRO A 154 6.04 17.25 0.51
C PRO A 154 6.60 15.84 0.45
N ALA A 155 6.78 15.30 -0.75
CA ALA A 155 7.40 13.99 -0.95
C ALA A 155 8.91 13.99 -0.65
N ASP A 156 9.57 15.11 -0.90
CA ASP A 156 11.03 15.25 -0.86
C ASP A 156 11.46 16.45 0.00
N GLY A 157 12.76 16.49 0.33
CA GLY A 157 13.36 17.57 1.10
C GLY A 157 13.28 17.37 2.61
N PRO A 158 13.77 18.35 3.40
CA PRO A 158 13.91 18.20 4.86
C PRO A 158 12.62 17.89 5.59
N ASP A 159 11.50 18.43 5.11
CA ASP A 159 10.16 18.24 5.66
C ASP A 159 9.36 17.15 4.91
N GLY A 160 10.03 16.38 4.06
CA GLY A 160 9.40 15.35 3.26
C GLY A 160 8.93 14.15 4.08
N VAL A 161 7.83 13.54 3.64
CA VAL A 161 7.32 12.29 4.22
C VAL A 161 8.36 11.19 4.05
N VAL A 162 8.68 10.51 5.14
CA VAL A 162 9.61 9.36 5.12
C VAL A 162 8.87 8.08 4.78
N ASN A 163 7.83 7.76 5.55
CA ASN A 163 6.86 6.69 5.31
C ASN A 163 5.59 6.96 6.13
N LEU A 164 4.55 6.21 5.87
CA LEU A 164 3.25 6.32 6.55
C LEU A 164 3.05 5.27 7.64
N GLY A 165 4.09 4.48 7.96
CA GLY A 165 4.05 3.40 8.95
C GLY A 165 3.44 2.09 8.42
N LEU A 166 2.58 2.14 7.42
CA LEU A 166 1.93 0.99 6.78
C LEU A 166 2.52 0.71 5.39
N GLY A 167 2.91 1.76 4.70
CA GLY A 167 3.43 1.74 3.35
C GLY A 167 4.19 3.01 3.06
N ASN A 168 4.58 3.21 1.83
CA ASN A 168 5.51 4.27 1.46
C ASN A 168 4.82 5.64 1.37
N PHE A 169 3.70 5.74 0.67
CA PHE A 169 2.90 6.96 0.51
C PHE A 169 1.56 6.64 -0.15
N PHE A 170 0.60 7.57 -0.06
CA PHE A 170 -0.57 7.56 -0.91
C PHE A 170 -0.17 7.93 -2.34
N ARG A 171 -0.55 7.13 -3.31
CA ARG A 171 -0.65 7.60 -4.68
C ARG A 171 -1.92 8.42 -4.75
N ASN A 172 -1.80 9.72 -4.96
CA ASN A 172 -2.96 10.53 -5.30
C ASN A 172 -3.44 10.14 -6.69
N PRO A 173 -4.70 9.73 -6.85
CA PRO A 173 -5.29 9.49 -8.16
C PRO A 173 -5.37 10.77 -8.99
#